data_e1cff5fc92b425e38a741639e2d8e498
#
_entry.id   e1cff5fc92b425e38a741639e2d8e498
#
_cell.length_a   1.000
_cell.length_b   1.000
_cell.length_c   1.000
_cell.angle_alpha   90.00
_cell.angle_beta   90.00
_cell.angle_gamma   90.00
#
_symmetry.space_group_name_H-M   'P 1'
#
loop_
_entity.id
_entity.type
_entity.pdbx_description
1 polymer ?
#
loop_
_entity_poly.entity_id
_entity_poly.type
_entity_poly.pdbx_seq_one_letter_code
_entity_poly.pdbx_strand_id
1 'polypeptide(L)'
;MRKFIKIALTAGVASLAACQHVTSAQMATSGSGKMAAVEASQTQTIVNLKDVLDASSENIPTLTAVGYAVTSSQPGRSESQKRLMAIRSARMAAMRDLAEQIHGLQVDSNTTVIDLVVQNDTFRGMVNGTIRGARTVRINPTGSDTYEVVLEIDRETISYLLTTARKTA
;
A
#
# COMPACT_ATOMS: atom_id res chain seq x y z
N MET A 1 13.96 47.68 -4.21
CA MET A 1 13.55 48.71 -3.25
C MET A 1 13.34 48.08 -1.91
N ARG A 2 14.19 48.50 -0.98
CA ARG A 2 14.26 48.09 0.41
C ARG A 2 13.07 48.60 1.20
N LYS A 3 12.49 47.80 2.10
CA LYS A 3 11.88 48.33 3.34
C LYS A 3 12.11 47.36 4.47
N PHE A 4 13.09 47.72 5.27
CA PHE A 4 13.31 47.22 6.65
C PHE A 4 12.25 47.82 7.55
N ILE A 5 11.63 47.01 8.42
CA ILE A 5 10.92 47.52 9.60
C ILE A 5 11.56 46.86 10.82
N LYS A 6 12.30 47.68 11.54
CA LYS A 6 12.74 47.47 12.92
C LYS A 6 11.68 48.04 13.85
N ILE A 7 11.27 47.37 14.90
CA ILE A 7 10.66 47.89 16.13
C ILE A 7 10.87 46.77 17.14
N ALA A 8 11.61 46.88 18.10
CA ALA A 8 11.80 47.67 19.31
C ALA A 8 11.44 46.79 20.53
N LEU A 9 12.48 46.62 21.27
CA LEU A 9 12.65 46.00 22.59
C LEU A 9 11.94 46.82 23.64
N THR A 10 11.12 46.20 24.52
CA THR A 10 10.80 46.78 25.86
C THR A 10 10.94 45.71 26.91
N ALA A 11 11.89 45.95 27.77
CA ALA A 11 12.12 45.27 29.03
C ALA A 11 11.09 45.75 30.07
N GLY A 12 10.57 44.82 30.85
CA GLY A 12 9.78 45.10 32.04
C GLY A 12 10.15 44.15 33.14
N VAL A 13 10.96 44.66 34.07
CA VAL A 13 11.40 44.02 35.30
C VAL A 13 10.46 44.47 36.43
N ALA A 14 10.28 43.60 37.41
CA ALA A 14 9.84 43.78 38.84
C ALA A 14 8.59 42.94 39.15
N SER A 15 8.40 42.25 40.27
CA SER A 15 9.04 42.15 41.58
C SER A 15 8.47 40.91 42.25
N LEU A 16 9.25 40.11 42.87
CA LEU A 16 9.43 39.86 44.32
C LEU A 16 8.20 39.56 45.20
N ALA A 17 8.32 38.40 45.81
CA ALA A 17 8.02 38.02 47.20
C ALA A 17 6.59 37.55 47.51
N ALA A 18 6.41 36.35 47.98
CA ALA A 18 6.36 36.05 49.37
C ALA A 18 6.00 34.59 49.66
N CYS A 19 6.84 33.98 50.48
CA CYS A 19 6.56 33.14 51.65
C CYS A 19 5.64 31.93 51.51
N GLN A 20 6.28 30.76 51.50
CA GLN A 20 6.25 29.73 52.55
C GLN A 20 4.95 29.61 53.36
N HIS A 21 4.24 28.52 53.11
CA HIS A 21 3.65 27.73 54.17
C HIS A 21 3.78 26.25 53.80
N VAL A 22 4.74 25.64 54.50
CA VAL A 22 4.81 24.19 54.66
C VAL A 22 3.71 23.83 55.66
N THR A 23 2.69 23.16 55.18
CA THR A 23 1.87 22.30 56.00
C THR A 23 1.89 20.92 55.39
N SER A 24 2.64 20.09 56.03
CA SER A 24 2.57 18.65 55.93
C SER A 24 1.19 18.18 56.33
N ALA A 25 0.42 17.66 55.39
CA ALA A 25 -0.71 16.79 55.68
C ALA A 25 -1.04 15.91 54.48
N GLN A 26 -0.93 14.64 54.73
CA GLN A 26 -1.61 13.51 54.11
C GLN A 26 -1.29 13.17 52.66
N MET A 27 -0.42 12.18 52.57
CA MET A 27 -0.46 11.15 51.52
C MET A 27 -1.90 10.65 51.36
N ALA A 28 -2.54 11.05 50.28
CA ALA A 28 -3.64 10.32 49.70
C ALA A 28 -3.13 9.72 48.39
N THR A 29 -2.90 8.43 48.41
CA THR A 29 -2.70 7.56 47.28
C THR A 29 -3.89 7.69 46.33
N SER A 30 -3.79 8.58 45.36
CA SER A 30 -4.82 8.75 44.29
C SER A 30 -4.24 8.97 42.89
N GLY A 31 -2.97 8.57 42.71
CA GLY A 31 -2.29 8.73 41.40
C GLY A 31 -2.29 7.49 40.51
N SER A 32 -2.53 6.30 41.05
CA SER A 32 -2.38 5.05 40.32
C SER A 32 -3.55 4.73 39.37
N GLY A 33 -4.76 5.19 39.69
CA GLY A 33 -5.93 4.90 38.87
C GLY A 33 -6.03 5.73 37.61
N LYS A 34 -5.44 6.92 37.57
CA LYS A 34 -5.54 7.82 36.42
C LYS A 34 -4.53 7.49 35.31
N MET A 35 -3.34 7.01 35.69
CA MET A 35 -2.33 6.56 34.71
C MET A 35 -2.77 5.23 34.05
N ALA A 36 -3.28 4.29 34.84
CA ALA A 36 -3.78 3.02 34.31
C ALA A 36 -4.99 3.19 33.34
N ALA A 37 -5.88 4.16 33.63
CA ALA A 37 -7.01 4.47 32.78
C ALA A 37 -6.60 5.13 31.43
N VAL A 38 -5.54 5.94 31.44
CA VAL A 38 -4.99 6.56 30.23
C VAL A 38 -4.29 5.52 29.37
N GLU A 39 -3.49 4.63 29.94
CA GLU A 39 -2.85 3.54 29.21
C GLU A 39 -3.86 2.54 28.64
N ALA A 40 -4.91 2.17 29.41
CA ALA A 40 -5.98 1.32 28.90
C ALA A 40 -6.75 1.96 27.73
N SER A 41 -7.03 3.27 27.81
CA SER A 41 -7.67 4.02 26.73
C SER A 41 -6.81 4.10 25.46
N GLN A 42 -5.51 4.30 25.61
CA GLN A 42 -4.59 4.32 24.47
C GLN A 42 -4.46 2.94 23.82
N THR A 43 -4.39 1.90 24.62
CA THR A 43 -4.31 0.52 24.12
C THR A 43 -5.59 0.14 23.36
N GLN A 44 -6.78 0.50 23.87
CA GLN A 44 -8.05 0.28 23.17
C GLN A 44 -8.11 1.07 21.86
N THR A 45 -7.62 2.29 21.82
CA THR A 45 -7.58 3.10 20.59
C THR A 45 -6.67 2.46 19.53
N ILE A 46 -5.53 1.91 19.92
CA ILE A 46 -4.61 1.21 19.01
C ILE A 46 -5.22 -0.09 18.49
N VAL A 47 -5.89 -0.85 19.33
CA VAL A 47 -6.59 -2.09 18.94
C VAL A 47 -7.70 -1.76 17.94
N ASN A 48 -8.55 -0.77 18.25
CA ASN A 48 -9.62 -0.35 17.34
C ASN A 48 -9.09 0.17 16.00
N LEU A 49 -7.97 0.93 16.01
CA LEU A 49 -7.34 1.39 14.78
C LEU A 49 -6.80 0.22 13.96
N LYS A 50 -6.21 -0.76 14.63
CA LYS A 50 -5.74 -1.98 13.95
C LYS A 50 -6.90 -2.74 13.32
N ASP A 51 -7.99 -2.94 14.04
CA ASP A 51 -9.19 -3.63 13.53
C ASP A 51 -9.80 -2.90 12.31
N VAL A 52 -9.82 -1.56 12.32
CA VAL A 52 -10.26 -0.75 11.18
C VAL A 52 -9.30 -0.87 9.99
N LEU A 53 -7.99 -0.89 10.24
CA LEU A 53 -6.99 -1.07 9.19
C LEU A 53 -7.05 -2.48 8.61
N ASP A 54 -7.19 -3.51 9.44
CA ASP A 54 -7.32 -4.90 9.01
C ASP A 54 -8.62 -5.10 8.20
N ALA A 55 -9.75 -4.55 8.66
CA ALA A 55 -11.02 -4.56 7.91
C ALA A 55 -10.93 -3.81 6.58
N SER A 56 -10.16 -2.72 6.52
CA SER A 56 -9.91 -1.98 5.28
C SER A 56 -9.03 -2.78 4.32
N SER A 57 -8.07 -3.54 4.83
CA SER A 57 -7.20 -4.40 4.03
C SER A 57 -7.90 -5.66 3.54
N GLU A 58 -8.90 -6.18 4.27
CA GLU A 58 -9.71 -7.32 3.83
C GLU A 58 -10.52 -7.05 2.56
N ASN A 59 -10.86 -5.80 2.29
CA ASN A 59 -11.57 -5.39 1.08
C ASN A 59 -10.67 -5.31 -0.17
N ILE A 60 -9.34 -5.44 -0.05
CA ILE A 60 -8.44 -5.44 -1.20
C ILE A 60 -8.32 -6.89 -1.69
N PRO A 61 -8.77 -7.21 -2.92
CA PRO A 61 -8.71 -8.56 -3.44
C PRO A 61 -7.28 -8.95 -3.82
N THR A 62 -6.97 -10.24 -3.74
CA THR A 62 -5.85 -10.82 -4.46
C THR A 62 -6.20 -10.82 -5.95
N LEU A 63 -5.33 -10.32 -6.81
CA LEU A 63 -5.55 -10.32 -8.25
C LEU A 63 -5.01 -11.60 -8.87
N THR A 64 -5.84 -12.27 -9.63
CA THR A 64 -5.48 -13.50 -10.34
C THR A 64 -5.82 -13.34 -11.81
N ALA A 65 -4.90 -13.74 -12.68
CA ALA A 65 -5.09 -13.72 -14.13
C ALA A 65 -4.70 -15.05 -14.77
N VAL A 66 -5.40 -15.38 -15.84
CA VAL A 66 -5.20 -16.63 -16.58
C VAL A 66 -4.89 -16.30 -18.03
N GLY A 67 -3.81 -16.89 -18.53
CA GLY A 67 -3.45 -16.75 -19.94
C GLY A 67 -3.36 -18.11 -20.61
N TYR A 68 -3.75 -18.16 -21.88
CA TYR A 68 -3.72 -19.36 -22.71
C TYR A 68 -2.85 -19.14 -23.96
N ALA A 69 -2.19 -20.20 -24.41
CA ALA A 69 -1.52 -20.20 -25.70
C ALA A 69 -1.49 -21.59 -26.33
N VAL A 70 -1.71 -21.63 -27.63
CA VAL A 70 -1.70 -22.85 -28.44
C VAL A 70 -0.27 -23.18 -28.84
N THR A 71 0.16 -24.44 -28.67
CA THR A 71 1.52 -24.91 -28.93
C THR A 71 1.84 -24.94 -30.42
N SER A 72 0.94 -25.46 -31.24
CA SER A 72 1.13 -25.58 -32.71
C SER A 72 1.31 -24.23 -33.37
N SER A 73 0.72 -23.17 -32.85
CA SER A 73 0.85 -21.79 -33.38
C SER A 73 2.18 -21.10 -32.99
N GLN A 74 3.00 -21.73 -32.12
CA GLN A 74 4.24 -21.11 -31.65
C GLN A 74 5.41 -21.38 -32.62
N PRO A 75 6.32 -20.39 -32.79
CA PRO A 75 7.54 -20.61 -33.54
C PRO A 75 8.45 -21.60 -32.81
N GLY A 76 9.05 -22.53 -33.53
CA GLY A 76 9.99 -23.50 -32.97
C GLY A 76 10.31 -24.62 -33.97
N ARG A 77 11.53 -25.15 -33.86
CA ARG A 77 12.01 -26.26 -34.71
C ARG A 77 11.65 -27.63 -34.12
N SER A 78 11.39 -27.71 -32.85
CA SER A 78 11.00 -28.93 -32.13
C SER A 78 9.74 -28.71 -31.30
N GLU A 79 9.03 -29.78 -30.99
CA GLU A 79 7.85 -29.74 -30.14
C GLU A 79 8.16 -29.19 -28.74
N SER A 80 9.33 -29.53 -28.20
CA SER A 80 9.76 -29.00 -26.90
C SER A 80 9.95 -27.48 -26.95
N GLN A 81 10.51 -26.94 -28.05
CA GLN A 81 10.64 -25.49 -28.21
C GLN A 81 9.28 -24.82 -28.33
N LYS A 82 8.36 -25.38 -29.11
CA LYS A 82 7.00 -24.85 -29.24
C LYS A 82 6.27 -24.83 -27.89
N ARG A 83 6.38 -25.90 -27.08
CA ARG A 83 5.81 -25.95 -25.73
C ARG A 83 6.36 -24.86 -24.81
N LEU A 84 7.68 -24.64 -24.80
CA LEU A 84 8.29 -23.58 -24.02
C LEU A 84 7.82 -22.18 -24.48
N MET A 85 7.66 -22.00 -25.79
CA MET A 85 7.12 -20.75 -26.34
C MET A 85 5.65 -20.56 -25.99
N ALA A 86 4.83 -21.63 -26.00
CA ALA A 86 3.44 -21.58 -25.59
C ALA A 86 3.33 -21.16 -24.10
N ILE A 87 4.11 -21.73 -23.22
CA ILE A 87 4.14 -21.34 -21.80
C ILE A 87 4.51 -19.86 -21.65
N ARG A 88 5.51 -19.36 -22.38
CA ARG A 88 5.89 -17.94 -22.36
C ARG A 88 4.77 -17.05 -22.90
N SER A 89 4.13 -17.44 -24.00
CA SER A 89 3.02 -16.69 -24.59
C SER A 89 1.81 -16.66 -23.66
N ALA A 90 1.46 -17.79 -23.03
CA ALA A 90 0.40 -17.86 -22.03
C ALA A 90 0.70 -16.96 -20.83
N ARG A 91 1.97 -16.95 -20.33
CA ARG A 91 2.38 -16.05 -19.26
C ARG A 91 2.24 -14.58 -19.67
N MET A 92 2.60 -14.22 -20.89
CA MET A 92 2.44 -12.84 -21.40
C MET A 92 0.97 -12.44 -21.51
N ALA A 93 0.08 -13.38 -21.91
CA ALA A 93 -1.36 -13.15 -21.93
C ALA A 93 -1.89 -12.90 -20.52
N ALA A 94 -1.51 -13.71 -19.52
CA ALA A 94 -1.88 -13.50 -18.12
C ALA A 94 -1.35 -12.18 -17.56
N MET A 95 -0.11 -11.77 -17.91
CA MET A 95 0.42 -10.46 -17.51
C MET A 95 -0.37 -9.29 -18.09
N ARG A 96 -0.90 -9.42 -19.29
CA ARG A 96 -1.75 -8.40 -19.90
C ARG A 96 -3.07 -8.28 -19.13
N ASP A 97 -3.69 -9.40 -18.81
CA ASP A 97 -4.91 -9.42 -18.00
C ASP A 97 -4.67 -8.81 -16.60
N LEU A 98 -3.56 -9.15 -15.92
CA LEU A 98 -3.18 -8.48 -14.67
C LEU A 98 -3.01 -6.96 -14.84
N ALA A 99 -2.41 -6.53 -15.95
CA ALA A 99 -2.23 -5.11 -16.22
C ALA A 99 -3.58 -4.38 -16.34
N GLU A 100 -4.53 -4.98 -17.05
CA GLU A 100 -5.89 -4.44 -17.21
C GLU A 100 -6.60 -4.36 -15.85
N GLN A 101 -6.51 -5.41 -15.03
CA GLN A 101 -7.09 -5.43 -13.69
C GLN A 101 -6.48 -4.34 -12.78
N ILE A 102 -5.14 -4.20 -12.76
CA ILE A 102 -4.46 -3.18 -11.95
C ILE A 102 -4.79 -1.77 -12.44
N HIS A 103 -4.79 -1.53 -13.73
CA HIS A 103 -5.12 -0.23 -14.31
C HIS A 103 -6.54 0.23 -13.98
N GLY A 104 -7.47 -0.70 -13.83
CA GLY A 104 -8.86 -0.43 -13.44
C GLY A 104 -9.07 -0.20 -11.94
N LEU A 105 -8.07 -0.41 -11.08
CA LEU A 105 -8.22 -0.18 -9.65
C LEU A 105 -8.44 1.30 -9.34
N GLN A 106 -9.38 1.58 -8.46
CA GLN A 106 -9.66 2.92 -7.98
C GLN A 106 -8.68 3.31 -6.86
N VAL A 107 -8.11 4.49 -6.97
CA VAL A 107 -7.23 5.09 -5.97
C VAL A 107 -8.05 5.97 -5.03
N ASP A 108 -8.95 6.78 -5.60
CA ASP A 108 -9.95 7.60 -4.91
C ASP A 108 -11.25 7.68 -5.74
N SER A 109 -12.17 8.58 -5.38
CA SER A 109 -13.48 8.68 -6.04
C SER A 109 -13.42 9.00 -7.53
N ASN A 110 -12.35 9.63 -8.01
CA ASN A 110 -12.25 10.15 -9.37
C ASN A 110 -10.99 9.72 -10.13
N THR A 111 -10.06 9.04 -9.46
CA THR A 111 -8.74 8.70 -10.00
C THR A 111 -8.53 7.20 -10.00
N THR A 112 -8.14 6.65 -11.12
CA THR A 112 -7.74 5.25 -11.27
C THR A 112 -6.21 5.11 -11.33
N VAL A 113 -5.72 3.90 -11.18
CA VAL A 113 -4.28 3.61 -11.31
C VAL A 113 -3.75 4.04 -12.68
N ILE A 114 -4.53 3.83 -13.77
CA ILE A 114 -4.08 4.22 -15.12
C ILE A 114 -3.88 5.73 -15.25
N ASP A 115 -4.71 6.54 -14.61
CA ASP A 115 -4.58 8.00 -14.65
C ASP A 115 -3.23 8.46 -14.06
N LEU A 116 -2.80 7.84 -12.96
CA LEU A 116 -1.51 8.12 -12.33
C LEU A 116 -0.34 7.55 -13.14
N VAL A 117 -0.49 6.38 -13.75
CA VAL A 117 0.52 5.76 -14.63
C VAL A 117 0.85 6.66 -15.82
N VAL A 118 -0.15 7.39 -16.35
CA VAL A 118 0.07 8.33 -17.44
C VAL A 118 0.82 9.59 -16.98
N GLN A 119 0.57 10.04 -15.75
CA GLN A 119 1.08 11.30 -15.22
C GLN A 119 2.44 11.17 -14.52
N ASN A 120 2.78 9.97 -14.01
CA ASN A 120 3.96 9.75 -13.17
C ASN A 120 4.79 8.55 -13.61
N ASP A 121 6.00 8.81 -14.13
CA ASP A 121 6.89 7.76 -14.62
C ASP A 121 7.42 6.83 -13.53
N THR A 122 7.64 7.36 -12.32
CA THR A 122 8.09 6.54 -11.17
C THR A 122 6.98 5.56 -10.77
N PHE A 123 5.74 6.03 -10.71
CA PHE A 123 4.59 5.19 -10.41
C PHE A 123 4.34 4.15 -11.51
N ARG A 124 4.50 4.54 -12.79
CA ARG A 124 4.47 3.63 -13.94
C ARG A 124 5.52 2.52 -13.80
N GLY A 125 6.73 2.87 -13.40
CA GLY A 125 7.81 1.90 -13.14
C GLY A 125 7.43 0.89 -12.06
N MET A 126 6.80 1.35 -10.99
CA MET A 126 6.31 0.50 -9.89
C MET A 126 5.21 -0.46 -10.36
N VAL A 127 4.19 0.03 -11.06
CA VAL A 127 3.09 -0.80 -11.62
C VAL A 127 3.65 -1.87 -12.54
N ASN A 128 4.55 -1.50 -13.45
CA ASN A 128 5.19 -2.45 -14.37
C ASN A 128 6.06 -3.49 -13.63
N GLY A 129 6.75 -3.07 -12.57
CA GLY A 129 7.52 -3.96 -11.70
C GLY A 129 6.62 -4.98 -10.99
N THR A 130 5.49 -4.52 -10.46
CA THR A 130 4.48 -5.36 -9.80
C THR A 130 3.93 -6.43 -10.76
N ILE A 131 3.53 -6.04 -11.97
CA ILE A 131 2.99 -6.98 -12.98
C ILE A 131 4.04 -8.03 -13.37
N ARG A 132 5.29 -7.62 -13.58
CA ARG A 132 6.38 -8.55 -13.94
C ARG A 132 6.75 -9.47 -12.79
N GLY A 133 6.61 -9.00 -11.54
CA GLY A 133 6.86 -9.75 -10.32
C GLY A 133 5.74 -10.71 -9.93
N ALA A 134 4.62 -10.73 -10.66
CA ALA A 134 3.49 -11.61 -10.37
C ALA A 134 3.93 -13.07 -10.24
N ARG A 135 3.43 -13.72 -9.19
CA ARG A 135 3.75 -15.12 -8.86
C ARG A 135 3.04 -16.06 -9.84
N THR A 136 3.76 -17.02 -10.39
CA THR A 136 3.15 -18.10 -11.15
C THR A 136 2.59 -19.14 -10.17
N VAL A 137 1.26 -19.26 -10.16
CA VAL A 137 0.55 -20.23 -9.32
C VAL A 137 0.54 -21.59 -9.97
N ARG A 138 0.26 -21.62 -11.29
CA ARG A 138 0.05 -22.86 -12.01
C ARG A 138 0.44 -22.73 -13.47
N ILE A 139 0.97 -23.81 -14.03
CA ILE A 139 1.20 -24.02 -15.46
C ILE A 139 0.62 -25.36 -15.80
N ASN A 140 -0.43 -25.42 -16.61
CA ASN A 140 -1.11 -26.66 -16.97
C ASN A 140 -1.23 -26.80 -18.49
N PRO A 141 -1.05 -28.02 -19.01
CA PRO A 141 -1.56 -28.36 -20.32
C PRO A 141 -3.10 -28.46 -20.24
N THR A 142 -3.79 -27.76 -21.13
CA THR A 142 -5.24 -27.76 -21.26
C THR A 142 -5.60 -28.32 -22.62
N GLY A 143 -6.22 -29.49 -22.64
CA GLY A 143 -6.42 -30.22 -23.89
C GLY A 143 -5.11 -30.75 -24.49
N SER A 144 -5.09 -31.02 -25.79
CA SER A 144 -3.95 -31.67 -26.48
C SER A 144 -2.87 -30.68 -26.93
N ASP A 145 -3.18 -29.39 -27.08
CA ASP A 145 -2.30 -28.43 -27.74
C ASP A 145 -2.28 -27.03 -27.10
N THR A 146 -2.82 -26.86 -25.91
CA THR A 146 -2.91 -25.56 -25.24
C THR A 146 -2.25 -25.60 -23.87
N TYR A 147 -1.52 -24.55 -23.53
CA TYR A 147 -1.03 -24.30 -22.17
C TYR A 147 -1.79 -23.18 -21.51
N GLU A 148 -2.12 -23.39 -20.25
CA GLU A 148 -2.67 -22.43 -19.32
C GLU A 148 -1.60 -21.99 -18.34
N VAL A 149 -1.49 -20.69 -18.09
CA VAL A 149 -0.66 -20.12 -17.03
C VAL A 149 -1.52 -19.23 -16.14
N VAL A 150 -1.47 -19.49 -14.84
CA VAL A 150 -2.16 -18.69 -13.83
C VAL A 150 -1.12 -17.87 -13.07
N LEU A 151 -1.32 -16.56 -13.05
CA LEU A 151 -0.52 -15.59 -12.29
C LEU A 151 -1.34 -15.01 -11.15
N GLU A 152 -0.65 -14.59 -10.10
CA GLU A 152 -1.27 -13.97 -8.93
C GLU A 152 -0.40 -12.83 -8.40
N ILE A 153 -1.05 -11.79 -7.96
CA ILE A 153 -0.45 -10.71 -7.16
C ILE A 153 -1.18 -10.69 -5.83
N ASP A 154 -0.43 -10.79 -4.75
CA ASP A 154 -0.97 -10.83 -3.40
C ASP A 154 -1.58 -9.49 -2.97
N ARG A 155 -2.47 -9.58 -1.99
CA ARG A 155 -3.18 -8.44 -1.40
C ARG A 155 -2.24 -7.37 -0.86
N GLU A 156 -1.15 -7.77 -0.22
CA GLU A 156 -0.20 -6.84 0.40
C GLU A 156 0.48 -5.97 -0.66
N THR A 157 0.88 -6.58 -1.77
CA THR A 157 1.47 -5.88 -2.92
C THR A 157 0.49 -4.88 -3.52
N ILE A 158 -0.78 -5.26 -3.69
CA ILE A 158 -1.83 -4.35 -4.18
C ILE A 158 -2.11 -3.23 -3.18
N SER A 159 -2.19 -3.54 -1.88
CA SER A 159 -2.35 -2.53 -0.82
C SER A 159 -1.22 -1.50 -0.82
N TYR A 160 0.02 -1.97 -0.94
CA TYR A 160 1.19 -1.09 -1.05
C TYR A 160 1.12 -0.18 -2.27
N LEU A 161 0.74 -0.74 -3.43
CA LEU A 161 0.59 0.02 -4.68
C LEU A 161 -0.48 1.11 -4.53
N LEU A 162 -1.66 0.78 -4.01
CA LEU A 162 -2.75 1.75 -3.80
C LEU A 162 -2.39 2.83 -2.76
N THR A 163 -1.70 2.44 -1.68
CA THR A 163 -1.23 3.40 -0.67
C THR A 163 -0.22 4.38 -1.27
N THR A 164 0.67 3.91 -2.13
CA THR A 164 1.64 4.76 -2.84
C THR A 164 0.94 5.66 -3.86
N ALA A 165 -0.04 5.13 -4.58
CA ALA A 165 -0.86 5.89 -5.51
C ALA A 165 -1.53 7.10 -4.83
N ARG A 166 -2.17 6.89 -3.66
CA ARG A 166 -2.82 7.95 -2.87
C ARG A 166 -1.87 9.04 -2.38
N LYS A 167 -0.59 8.74 -2.22
CA LYS A 167 0.43 9.73 -1.85
C LYS A 167 0.94 10.54 -3.04
N THR A 168 0.70 10.05 -4.23
CA THR A 168 1.19 10.61 -5.49
C THR A 168 0.10 11.42 -6.21
N ALA A 169 -1.18 11.10 -5.95
CA ALA A 169 -2.33 11.84 -6.44
C ALA A 169 -2.52 13.17 -5.69
#